data_f947728b67aef48bad45ca1091c3734d
#
_entry.id   f947728b67aef48bad45ca1091c3734d
#
_cell.length_a   1.000
_cell.length_b   1.000
_cell.length_c   1.000
_cell.angle_alpha   90.00
_cell.angle_beta   90.00
_cell.angle_gamma   90.00
#
_symmetry.space_group_name_H-M   'P 1'
#
loop_
_entity.id
_entity.type
_entity.pdbx_description
1 polymer ?
#
loop_
_entity_poly.entity_id
_entity_poly.type
_entity_poly.pdbx_seq_one_letter_code
_entity_poly.pdbx_strand_id
1 'polypeptide(L)'
;LLKMTNKILALKYRPQEFKDLIGQEVMAQTITNAIKLNKTPNAYLLTGIRGVGKTTTARLIAKALNCSKDFTKGEKCKTDEYCHCAEIINSNHMDILEMDAASKTGIDDVRELIENSKYSPTSASYKIYIIDEVHMLSKQAFNGLLKTLEEPPPRLKFILATTEVRKIPVTILSRCQRFDLKRVSLDNLLSHLKSINVKERGNISESALKIIARASEGSVRDAISLLDRALISQSINNKKVEIQDKDIR
;
A
#
# COMPACT_ATOMS: atom_id res chain seq x y z
N LEU A 1 19.31 5.72 26.73
CA LEU A 1 19.56 6.31 25.39
C LEU A 1 18.64 5.62 24.40
N LEU A 2 17.40 6.15 24.23
CA LEU A 2 16.47 5.72 23.18
C LEU A 2 17.12 6.07 21.82
N LYS A 3 17.45 5.08 21.01
CA LYS A 3 17.72 5.26 19.59
C LYS A 3 16.45 5.83 18.95
N MET A 4 16.38 7.12 18.76
CA MET A 4 15.43 7.75 17.86
C MET A 4 15.80 7.31 16.44
N THR A 5 15.17 6.24 15.96
CA THR A 5 15.24 5.91 14.54
C THR A 5 14.43 6.99 13.82
N ASN A 6 15.12 7.89 13.14
CA ASN A 6 14.55 8.94 12.28
C ASN A 6 13.85 8.29 11.07
N LYS A 7 12.79 7.55 11.30
CA LYS A 7 11.93 7.06 10.21
C LYS A 7 10.99 8.19 9.80
N ILE A 8 10.98 8.49 8.51
CA ILE A 8 10.01 9.40 7.88
C ILE A 8 8.60 9.00 8.34
N LEU A 9 7.77 9.96 8.75
CA LEU A 9 6.44 9.68 9.31
C LEU A 9 5.56 8.85 8.39
N ALA A 10 5.66 9.05 7.08
CA ALA A 10 4.91 8.26 6.09
C ALA A 10 5.25 6.74 6.13
N LEU A 11 6.42 6.37 6.60
CA LEU A 11 6.81 4.96 6.84
C LEU A 11 6.40 4.51 8.25
N LYS A 12 6.55 5.38 9.26
CA LYS A 12 6.20 5.08 10.66
C LYS A 12 4.71 4.81 10.83
N TYR A 13 3.86 5.58 10.14
CA TYR A 13 2.40 5.49 10.21
C TYR A 13 1.78 4.72 9.03
N ARG A 14 2.59 3.89 8.35
CA ARG A 14 2.04 3.02 7.30
C ARG A 14 1.09 2.00 7.89
N PRO A 15 -0.15 1.87 7.37
CA PRO A 15 -1.13 0.88 7.82
C PRO A 15 -0.56 -0.54 7.91
N GLN A 16 -0.82 -1.22 9.01
CA GLN A 16 -0.40 -2.60 9.27
C GLN A 16 -1.56 -3.60 9.15
N GLU A 17 -2.79 -3.11 9.19
CA GLU A 17 -4.03 -3.89 9.06
C GLU A 17 -5.02 -3.16 8.15
N PHE A 18 -5.99 -3.90 7.60
CA PHE A 18 -7.02 -3.29 6.74
C PHE A 18 -7.85 -2.22 7.45
N LYS A 19 -8.09 -2.38 8.76
CA LYS A 19 -8.82 -1.38 9.56
C LYS A 19 -8.11 -0.03 9.69
N ASP A 20 -6.80 -0.01 9.45
CA ASP A 20 -5.99 1.20 9.52
C ASP A 20 -6.01 2.00 8.19
N LEU A 21 -6.62 1.42 7.13
CA LEU A 21 -6.79 2.08 5.84
C LEU A 21 -7.90 3.12 5.92
N ILE A 22 -7.56 4.38 5.77
CA ILE A 22 -8.48 5.50 5.94
C ILE A 22 -9.30 5.69 4.66
N GLY A 23 -10.64 5.75 4.81
CA GLY A 23 -11.56 6.00 3.70
C GLY A 23 -11.66 4.87 2.67
N GLN A 24 -11.20 3.65 3.01
CA GLN A 24 -11.22 2.48 2.15
C GLN A 24 -12.00 1.29 2.77
N GLU A 25 -12.92 1.56 3.69
CA GLU A 25 -13.59 0.56 4.53
C GLU A 25 -14.34 -0.48 3.69
N VAL A 26 -15.08 -0.05 2.68
CA VAL A 26 -15.87 -0.94 1.81
C VAL A 26 -14.96 -1.89 1.02
N MET A 27 -13.88 -1.36 0.45
CA MET A 27 -12.91 -2.16 -0.29
C MET A 27 -12.22 -3.17 0.64
N ALA A 28 -11.75 -2.71 1.81
CA ALA A 28 -11.13 -3.55 2.83
C ALA A 28 -12.05 -4.68 3.28
N GLN A 29 -13.33 -4.40 3.51
CA GLN A 29 -14.33 -5.41 3.88
C GLN A 29 -14.57 -6.41 2.75
N THR A 30 -14.68 -5.94 1.49
CA THR A 30 -14.88 -6.81 0.33
C THR A 30 -13.72 -7.81 0.18
N ILE A 31 -12.47 -7.34 0.27
CA ILE A 31 -11.28 -8.19 0.19
C ILE A 31 -11.25 -9.17 1.36
N THR A 32 -11.51 -8.70 2.58
CA THR A 32 -11.55 -9.55 3.76
C THR A 32 -12.60 -10.65 3.63
N ASN A 33 -13.79 -10.34 3.13
CA ASN A 33 -14.85 -11.32 2.91
C ASN A 33 -14.49 -12.33 1.82
N ALA A 34 -13.85 -11.90 0.72
CA ALA A 34 -13.35 -12.80 -0.32
C ALA A 34 -12.33 -13.81 0.22
N ILE A 35 -11.43 -13.36 1.08
CA ILE A 35 -10.43 -14.21 1.76
C ILE A 35 -11.15 -15.21 2.69
N LYS A 36 -12.11 -14.75 3.51
CA LYS A 36 -12.91 -15.59 4.40
C LYS A 36 -13.64 -16.72 3.67
N LEU A 37 -14.19 -16.41 2.52
CA LEU A 37 -14.95 -17.34 1.70
C LEU A 37 -14.05 -18.23 0.82
N ASN A 38 -12.73 -18.07 0.91
CA ASN A 38 -11.73 -18.72 0.06
C ASN A 38 -11.99 -18.51 -1.46
N LYS A 39 -12.60 -17.37 -1.80
CA LYS A 39 -12.93 -16.92 -3.17
C LYS A 39 -12.02 -15.77 -3.61
N THR A 40 -10.73 -16.00 -3.52
CA THR A 40 -9.73 -14.98 -3.86
C THR A 40 -9.40 -15.01 -5.35
N PRO A 41 -9.39 -13.87 -6.06
CA PRO A 41 -9.01 -13.83 -7.47
C PRO A 41 -7.52 -14.18 -7.64
N ASN A 42 -7.13 -14.57 -8.87
CA ASN A 42 -5.73 -14.80 -9.19
C ASN A 42 -4.99 -13.48 -9.47
N ALA A 43 -5.70 -12.46 -9.92
CA ALA A 43 -5.14 -11.14 -10.16
C ALA A 43 -6.04 -10.04 -9.58
N TYR A 44 -5.42 -9.15 -8.80
CA TYR A 44 -6.01 -7.93 -8.28
C TYR A 44 -5.52 -6.74 -9.09
N LEU A 45 -6.38 -5.76 -9.35
CA LEU A 45 -5.98 -4.47 -9.91
C LEU A 45 -6.42 -3.36 -8.96
N LEU A 46 -5.45 -2.71 -8.32
CA LEU A 46 -5.67 -1.57 -7.44
C LEU A 46 -5.51 -0.27 -8.23
N THR A 47 -6.56 0.53 -8.32
CA THR A 47 -6.54 1.81 -9.01
C THR A 47 -6.75 2.97 -8.05
N GLY A 48 -6.31 4.15 -8.41
CA GLY A 48 -6.48 5.36 -7.59
C GLY A 48 -5.32 6.32 -7.72
N ILE A 49 -5.50 7.53 -7.19
CA ILE A 49 -4.48 8.57 -7.25
C ILE A 49 -3.19 8.15 -6.51
N ARG A 50 -2.11 8.87 -6.76
CA ARG A 50 -0.85 8.69 -6.02
C ARG A 50 -1.07 8.99 -4.53
N GLY A 51 -0.42 8.18 -3.67
CA GLY A 51 -0.44 8.40 -2.22
C GLY A 51 -1.72 7.99 -1.50
N VAL A 52 -2.72 7.39 -2.18
CA VAL A 52 -3.97 6.92 -1.56
C VAL A 52 -3.83 5.57 -0.85
N GLY A 53 -2.69 4.89 -0.98
CA GLY A 53 -2.40 3.64 -0.28
C GLY A 53 -2.43 2.36 -1.14
N LYS A 54 -2.36 2.45 -2.49
CA LYS A 54 -2.37 1.26 -3.38
C LYS A 54 -1.32 0.22 -3.00
N THR A 55 -0.05 0.58 -2.94
CA THR A 55 1.06 -0.32 -2.60
C THR A 55 0.93 -0.85 -1.16
N THR A 56 0.44 -0.03 -0.23
CA THR A 56 0.13 -0.46 1.13
C THR A 56 -0.98 -1.51 1.15
N THR A 57 -2.06 -1.28 0.42
CA THR A 57 -3.17 -2.24 0.25
C THR A 57 -2.68 -3.54 -0.39
N ALA A 58 -1.80 -3.46 -1.40
CA ALA A 58 -1.19 -4.64 -2.02
C ALA A 58 -0.46 -5.51 -0.99
N ARG A 59 0.36 -4.90 -0.14
CA ARG A 59 1.07 -5.62 0.93
C ARG A 59 0.13 -6.19 1.99
N LEU A 60 -0.95 -5.48 2.32
CA LEU A 60 -1.97 -5.99 3.25
C LEU A 60 -2.72 -7.21 2.67
N ILE A 61 -3.02 -7.21 1.37
CA ILE A 61 -3.58 -8.37 0.68
C ILE A 61 -2.59 -9.54 0.72
N ALA A 62 -1.33 -9.30 0.36
CA ALA A 62 -0.28 -10.31 0.39
C ALA A 62 -0.10 -10.91 1.79
N LYS A 63 -0.11 -10.05 2.82
CA LYS A 63 -0.10 -10.46 4.22
C LYS A 63 -1.30 -11.32 4.57
N ALA A 64 -2.50 -10.90 4.20
CA ALA A 64 -3.73 -11.61 4.52
C ALA A 64 -3.84 -12.99 3.86
N LEU A 65 -3.33 -13.13 2.62
CA LEU A 65 -3.29 -14.40 1.88
C LEU A 65 -2.26 -15.39 2.45
N ASN A 66 -1.20 -14.90 3.09
CA ASN A 66 -0.08 -15.71 3.58
C ASN A 66 0.00 -15.79 5.12
N CYS A 67 -0.93 -15.17 5.83
CA CYS A 67 -0.96 -15.27 7.28
C CYS A 67 -1.56 -16.61 7.71
N SER A 68 -0.85 -17.29 8.61
CA SER A 68 -1.30 -18.56 9.18
C SER A 68 -2.48 -18.41 10.17
N LYS A 69 -2.81 -17.19 10.58
CA LYS A 69 -3.89 -16.90 11.53
C LYS A 69 -5.15 -16.45 10.84
N ASP A 70 -6.25 -16.89 11.39
CA ASP A 70 -7.57 -16.53 10.90
C ASP A 70 -7.90 -15.07 11.25
N PHE A 71 -7.61 -14.14 10.34
CA PHE A 71 -8.03 -12.74 10.43
C PHE A 71 -9.53 -12.58 10.70
N THR A 72 -10.30 -13.64 10.46
CA THR A 72 -11.75 -13.64 10.61
C THR A 72 -12.18 -13.63 12.07
N LYS A 73 -11.32 -14.13 12.97
CA LYS A 73 -11.59 -14.22 14.41
C LYS A 73 -11.01 -13.05 15.20
N GLY A 74 -10.47 -12.03 14.52
CA GLY A 74 -9.85 -10.88 15.18
C GLY A 74 -8.55 -11.20 15.91
N GLU A 75 -7.96 -12.35 15.66
CA GLU A 75 -6.69 -12.74 16.24
C GLU A 75 -5.60 -11.83 15.71
N LYS A 76 -4.94 -11.10 16.60
CA LYS A 76 -3.74 -10.33 16.24
C LYS A 76 -2.67 -11.31 15.82
N CYS A 77 -2.03 -11.04 14.67
CA CYS A 77 -0.84 -11.73 14.29
C CYS A 77 0.22 -11.51 15.38
N LYS A 78 0.39 -12.48 16.27
CA LYS A 78 1.56 -12.50 17.13
C LYS A 78 2.74 -12.75 16.22
N THR A 79 3.80 -11.98 16.38
CA THR A 79 5.09 -12.15 15.71
C THR A 79 5.76 -13.43 16.22
N ASP A 80 5.15 -14.58 15.95
CA ASP A 80 5.73 -15.87 16.26
C ASP A 80 6.70 -16.25 15.13
N GLU A 81 7.71 -17.01 15.41
CA GLU A 81 8.80 -17.44 14.50
C GLU A 81 8.31 -18.04 13.15
N TYR A 82 7.05 -18.39 13.04
CA TYR A 82 6.42 -18.99 11.85
C TYR A 82 5.51 -18.05 11.06
N CYS A 83 5.47 -16.74 11.40
CA CYS A 83 4.60 -15.80 10.72
C CYS A 83 5.37 -14.83 9.82
N HIS A 84 5.16 -14.92 8.51
CA HIS A 84 5.79 -14.08 7.49
C HIS A 84 5.29 -12.62 7.44
N CYS A 85 4.33 -12.25 8.32
CA CYS A 85 3.65 -10.94 8.24
C CYS A 85 4.58 -9.73 8.33
N ALA A 86 5.60 -9.79 9.17
CA ALA A 86 6.57 -8.69 9.32
C ALA A 86 7.45 -8.53 8.08
N GLU A 87 7.91 -9.64 7.51
CA GLU A 87 8.74 -9.66 6.29
C GLU A 87 7.94 -9.15 5.09
N ILE A 88 6.67 -9.57 4.95
CA ILE A 88 5.77 -9.14 3.86
C ILE A 88 5.54 -7.63 3.91
N ILE A 89 5.23 -7.08 5.08
CA ILE A 89 5.01 -5.63 5.23
C ILE A 89 6.27 -4.82 4.93
N ASN A 90 7.45 -5.38 5.27
CA ASN A 90 8.73 -4.74 5.01
C ASN A 90 9.29 -5.03 3.60
N SER A 91 8.58 -5.77 2.75
CA SER A 91 8.99 -6.17 1.39
C SER A 91 10.30 -6.98 1.34
N ASN A 92 10.52 -7.84 2.33
CA ASN A 92 11.73 -8.65 2.45
C ASN A 92 11.44 -10.17 2.34
N HIS A 93 10.22 -10.56 1.99
CA HIS A 93 9.85 -11.98 1.90
C HIS A 93 10.16 -12.54 0.52
N MET A 94 10.80 -13.71 0.44
CA MET A 94 11.27 -14.32 -0.81
C MET A 94 10.15 -14.74 -1.78
N ASP A 95 8.96 -15.09 -1.25
CA ASP A 95 7.81 -15.46 -2.08
C ASP A 95 6.91 -14.26 -2.43
N ILE A 96 7.23 -13.05 -1.94
CA ILE A 96 6.50 -11.81 -2.22
C ILE A 96 7.43 -10.84 -2.92
N LEU A 97 7.35 -10.80 -4.23
CA LEU A 97 8.22 -9.96 -5.05
C LEU A 97 7.50 -8.67 -5.43
N GLU A 98 8.11 -7.56 -5.07
CA GLU A 98 7.59 -6.24 -5.38
C GLU A 98 8.46 -5.59 -6.46
N MET A 99 7.83 -5.16 -7.55
CA MET A 99 8.47 -4.50 -8.67
C MET A 99 7.77 -3.17 -8.95
N ASP A 100 8.55 -2.12 -9.12
CA ASP A 100 8.07 -0.83 -9.64
C ASP A 100 8.29 -0.79 -11.14
N ALA A 101 7.20 -0.80 -11.92
CA ALA A 101 7.25 -0.75 -13.36
C ALA A 101 7.75 0.60 -13.90
N ALA A 102 7.85 1.66 -13.09
CA ALA A 102 8.48 2.90 -13.50
C ALA A 102 10.01 2.77 -13.63
N SER A 103 10.62 1.86 -12.86
CA SER A 103 12.06 1.58 -12.90
C SER A 103 12.42 0.35 -13.73
N LYS A 104 11.48 -0.58 -13.91
CA LYS A 104 11.63 -1.86 -14.63
C LYS A 104 10.52 -2.01 -15.67
N THR A 105 10.70 -1.38 -16.83
CA THR A 105 9.68 -1.32 -17.89
C THR A 105 9.84 -2.39 -18.96
N GLY A 106 10.98 -3.09 -18.96
CA GLY A 106 11.41 -3.99 -20.03
C GLY A 106 10.68 -5.32 -20.07
N ILE A 107 10.71 -5.95 -21.26
CA ILE A 107 10.18 -7.31 -21.42
C ILE A 107 11.04 -8.34 -20.67
N ASP A 108 12.33 -8.09 -20.51
CA ASP A 108 13.24 -9.05 -19.88
C ASP A 108 13.01 -9.12 -18.37
N ASP A 109 12.71 -8.00 -17.71
CA ASP A 109 12.30 -7.99 -16.28
C ASP A 109 11.02 -8.83 -16.06
N VAL A 110 10.06 -8.71 -16.98
CA VAL A 110 8.81 -9.47 -16.93
C VAL A 110 9.02 -10.94 -17.27
N ARG A 111 9.91 -11.26 -18.22
CA ARG A 111 10.27 -12.66 -18.52
C ARG A 111 10.90 -13.37 -17.35
N GLU A 112 11.83 -12.71 -16.64
CA GLU A 112 12.42 -13.25 -15.41
C GLU A 112 11.34 -13.52 -14.35
N LEU A 113 10.40 -12.58 -14.18
CA LEU A 113 9.27 -12.74 -13.27
C LEU A 113 8.41 -13.96 -13.66
N ILE A 114 8.09 -14.14 -14.96
CA ILE A 114 7.31 -15.27 -15.48
C ILE A 114 8.05 -16.59 -15.28
N GLU A 115 9.34 -16.66 -15.59
CA GLU A 115 10.14 -17.86 -15.36
C GLU A 115 10.15 -18.22 -13.86
N ASN A 116 10.38 -17.26 -13.00
CA ASN A 116 10.34 -17.45 -11.55
C ASN A 116 8.94 -17.85 -11.03
N SER A 117 7.87 -17.51 -11.75
CA SER A 117 6.49 -17.85 -11.37
C SER A 117 6.16 -19.34 -11.52
N LYS A 118 6.92 -20.07 -12.32
CA LYS A 118 6.74 -21.51 -12.54
C LYS A 118 7.09 -22.34 -11.29
N TYR A 119 7.90 -21.79 -10.40
CA TYR A 119 8.30 -22.46 -9.17
C TYR A 119 7.29 -22.20 -8.06
N SER A 120 6.95 -23.24 -7.33
CA SER A 120 6.08 -23.14 -6.14
C SER A 120 6.67 -22.19 -5.08
N PRO A 121 5.82 -21.57 -4.24
CA PRO A 121 6.32 -20.81 -3.11
C PRO A 121 7.19 -21.67 -2.19
N THR A 122 8.24 -21.09 -1.63
CA THR A 122 9.22 -21.79 -0.80
C THR A 122 8.73 -21.96 0.64
N SER A 123 8.12 -20.93 1.22
CA SER A 123 7.71 -20.91 2.63
C SER A 123 6.29 -20.37 2.83
N ALA A 124 5.80 -19.52 1.94
CA ALA A 124 4.47 -18.93 2.03
C ALA A 124 3.38 -19.85 1.43
N SER A 125 2.12 -19.59 1.72
CA SER A 125 0.98 -20.27 1.10
C SER A 125 0.82 -19.92 -0.38
N TYR A 126 1.10 -18.65 -0.72
CA TYR A 126 1.01 -18.11 -2.08
C TYR A 126 2.28 -17.36 -2.43
N LYS A 127 2.75 -17.55 -3.65
CA LYS A 127 3.73 -16.68 -4.31
C LYS A 127 3.00 -15.49 -4.89
N ILE A 128 3.44 -14.29 -4.56
CA ILE A 128 2.72 -13.06 -4.92
C ILE A 128 3.66 -12.09 -5.62
N TYR A 129 3.24 -11.61 -6.78
CA TYR A 129 3.91 -10.54 -7.51
C TYR A 129 3.11 -9.26 -7.35
N ILE A 130 3.72 -8.24 -6.73
CA ILE A 130 3.18 -6.89 -6.62
C ILE A 130 3.88 -6.05 -7.68
N ILE A 131 3.11 -5.55 -8.67
CA ILE A 131 3.63 -4.68 -9.73
C ILE A 131 3.00 -3.30 -9.55
N ASP A 132 3.80 -2.36 -9.06
CA ASP A 132 3.36 -0.98 -8.89
C ASP A 132 3.55 -0.19 -10.19
N GLU A 133 2.69 0.82 -10.41
CA GLU A 133 2.60 1.64 -11.62
C GLU A 133 2.62 0.80 -12.91
N VAL A 134 1.88 -0.30 -12.92
CA VAL A 134 1.87 -1.32 -14.00
C VAL A 134 1.61 -0.72 -15.39
N HIS A 135 0.97 0.45 -15.50
CA HIS A 135 0.75 1.17 -16.77
C HIS A 135 2.05 1.63 -17.46
N MET A 136 3.18 1.60 -16.76
CA MET A 136 4.50 1.93 -17.31
C MET A 136 5.15 0.76 -18.07
N LEU A 137 4.60 -0.45 -17.97
CA LEU A 137 5.09 -1.60 -18.71
C LEU A 137 4.92 -1.41 -20.21
N SER A 138 5.89 -1.90 -20.98
CA SER A 138 5.82 -1.94 -22.44
C SER A 138 4.69 -2.86 -22.93
N LYS A 139 4.19 -2.65 -24.14
CA LYS A 139 3.18 -3.56 -24.76
C LYS A 139 3.67 -5.00 -24.82
N GLN A 140 4.95 -5.22 -25.08
CA GLN A 140 5.54 -6.56 -25.11
C GLN A 140 5.55 -7.20 -23.70
N ALA A 141 5.83 -6.44 -22.65
CA ALA A 141 5.77 -6.89 -21.27
C ALA A 141 4.34 -7.27 -20.85
N PHE A 142 3.34 -6.47 -21.22
CA PHE A 142 1.93 -6.84 -21.03
C PHE A 142 1.55 -8.13 -21.73
N ASN A 143 1.96 -8.30 -23.01
CA ASN A 143 1.69 -9.52 -23.75
C ASN A 143 2.35 -10.75 -23.12
N GLY A 144 3.55 -10.58 -22.55
CA GLY A 144 4.22 -11.64 -21.80
C GLY A 144 3.41 -12.09 -20.55
N LEU A 145 2.79 -11.16 -19.86
CA LEU A 145 1.98 -11.49 -18.66
C LEU A 145 0.64 -12.16 -19.00
N LEU A 146 0.07 -11.94 -20.19
CA LEU A 146 -1.27 -12.42 -20.54
C LEU A 146 -1.44 -13.91 -20.32
N LYS A 147 -0.52 -14.75 -20.82
CA LYS A 147 -0.61 -16.21 -20.69
C LYS A 147 -0.64 -16.63 -19.22
N THR A 148 0.19 -16.02 -18.38
CA THR A 148 0.26 -16.35 -16.96
C THR A 148 -0.95 -15.83 -16.17
N LEU A 149 -1.59 -14.74 -16.63
CA LEU A 149 -2.83 -14.24 -16.04
C LEU A 149 -4.05 -15.07 -16.47
N GLU A 150 -4.03 -15.67 -17.67
CA GLU A 150 -5.07 -16.58 -18.16
C GLU A 150 -5.03 -17.93 -17.43
N GLU A 151 -3.85 -18.52 -17.36
CA GLU A 151 -3.61 -19.82 -16.76
C GLU A 151 -2.51 -19.72 -15.70
N PRO A 152 -2.82 -19.10 -14.55
CA PRO A 152 -1.82 -18.92 -13.51
C PRO A 152 -1.42 -20.27 -12.90
N PRO A 153 -0.12 -20.48 -12.63
CA PRO A 153 0.33 -21.63 -11.86
C PRO A 153 -0.38 -21.73 -10.50
N PRO A 154 -0.52 -22.93 -9.94
CA PRO A 154 -1.10 -23.10 -8.61
C PRO A 154 -0.38 -22.24 -7.56
N ARG A 155 -1.16 -21.61 -6.68
CA ARG A 155 -0.66 -20.74 -5.60
C ARG A 155 0.08 -19.47 -6.07
N LEU A 156 -0.08 -19.05 -7.33
CA LEU A 156 0.40 -17.77 -7.81
C LEU A 156 -0.71 -16.73 -7.76
N LYS A 157 -0.38 -15.52 -7.29
CA LYS A 157 -1.26 -14.36 -7.29
C LYS A 157 -0.55 -13.14 -7.83
N PHE A 158 -1.28 -12.29 -8.57
CA PHE A 158 -0.81 -10.99 -9.02
C PHE A 158 -1.56 -9.88 -8.30
N ILE A 159 -0.86 -8.83 -7.91
CA ILE A 159 -1.44 -7.60 -7.39
C ILE A 159 -0.85 -6.44 -8.19
N LEU A 160 -1.63 -5.95 -9.11
CA LEU A 160 -1.25 -4.84 -10.01
C LEU A 160 -1.76 -3.53 -9.40
N ALA A 161 -0.95 -2.50 -9.40
CA ALA A 161 -1.35 -1.17 -8.95
C ALA A 161 -1.08 -0.13 -10.04
N THR A 162 -1.99 0.84 -10.18
CA THR A 162 -1.86 1.89 -11.20
C THR A 162 -2.54 3.19 -10.80
N THR A 163 -1.97 4.30 -11.24
CA THR A 163 -2.62 5.61 -11.24
C THR A 163 -3.42 5.87 -12.52
N GLU A 164 -3.14 5.13 -13.61
CA GLU A 164 -3.69 5.39 -14.94
C GLU A 164 -4.32 4.12 -15.56
N VAL A 165 -5.53 3.79 -15.14
CA VAL A 165 -6.23 2.59 -15.62
C VAL A 165 -6.47 2.59 -17.13
N ARG A 166 -6.63 3.77 -17.74
CA ARG A 166 -6.88 3.92 -19.19
C ARG A 166 -5.71 3.46 -20.06
N LYS A 167 -4.50 3.40 -19.51
CA LYS A 167 -3.29 2.93 -20.22
C LYS A 167 -3.12 1.41 -20.18
N ILE A 168 -3.93 0.72 -19.37
CA ILE A 168 -3.85 -0.74 -19.25
C ILE A 168 -4.69 -1.39 -20.35
N PRO A 169 -4.14 -2.38 -21.09
CA PRO A 169 -4.89 -3.12 -22.10
C PRO A 169 -6.14 -3.80 -21.52
N VAL A 170 -7.25 -3.75 -22.29
CA VAL A 170 -8.52 -4.37 -21.89
C VAL A 170 -8.37 -5.88 -21.62
N THR A 171 -7.46 -6.53 -22.34
CA THR A 171 -7.12 -7.94 -22.15
C THR A 171 -6.57 -8.24 -20.77
N ILE A 172 -5.85 -7.33 -20.13
CA ILE A 172 -5.39 -7.42 -18.73
C ILE A 172 -6.54 -7.11 -17.78
N LEU A 173 -7.29 -6.02 -18.06
CA LEU A 173 -8.41 -5.59 -17.20
C LEU A 173 -9.46 -6.69 -17.02
N SER A 174 -9.79 -7.42 -18.08
CA SER A 174 -10.79 -8.50 -18.05
C SER A 174 -10.39 -9.71 -17.20
N ARG A 175 -9.10 -9.86 -16.85
CA ARG A 175 -8.55 -10.96 -16.06
C ARG A 175 -8.26 -10.58 -14.61
N CYS A 176 -8.46 -9.31 -14.26
CA CYS A 176 -8.20 -8.79 -12.92
C CYS A 176 -9.50 -8.43 -12.20
N GLN A 177 -9.57 -8.73 -10.92
CA GLN A 177 -10.59 -8.12 -10.08
C GLN A 177 -10.13 -6.72 -9.70
N ARG A 178 -10.90 -5.73 -10.15
CA ARG A 178 -10.57 -4.31 -9.95
C ARG A 178 -11.11 -3.79 -8.62
N PHE A 179 -10.28 -3.02 -7.94
CA PHE A 179 -10.60 -2.27 -6.72
C PHE A 179 -10.16 -0.81 -6.88
N ASP A 180 -11.12 0.10 -6.81
CA ASP A 180 -10.87 1.53 -6.96
C ASP A 180 -10.72 2.18 -5.57
N LEU A 181 -9.50 2.57 -5.23
CA LEU A 181 -9.20 3.32 -4.01
C LEU A 181 -9.64 4.78 -4.22
N LYS A 182 -10.48 5.25 -3.32
CA LYS A 182 -11.04 6.60 -3.38
C LYS A 182 -10.08 7.61 -2.74
N ARG A 183 -10.17 8.86 -3.20
CA ARG A 183 -9.57 9.99 -2.48
C ARG A 183 -10.11 10.01 -1.05
N VAL A 184 -9.24 10.23 -0.08
CA VAL A 184 -9.67 10.35 1.31
C VAL A 184 -10.33 11.71 1.53
N SER A 185 -11.45 11.72 2.23
CA SER A 185 -12.18 12.95 2.54
C SER A 185 -11.34 13.88 3.43
N LEU A 186 -11.63 15.18 3.34
CA LEU A 186 -10.95 16.19 4.15
C LEU A 186 -11.06 15.89 5.65
N ASP A 187 -12.25 15.48 6.10
CA ASP A 187 -12.50 15.21 7.51
C ASP A 187 -11.73 13.99 8.02
N ASN A 188 -11.66 12.93 7.22
CA ASN A 188 -10.88 11.74 7.54
C ASN A 188 -9.37 12.06 7.59
N LEU A 189 -8.86 12.86 6.61
CA LEU A 189 -7.48 13.30 6.62
C LEU A 189 -7.16 14.17 7.83
N LEU A 190 -8.03 15.14 8.14
CA LEU A 190 -7.84 16.03 9.29
C LEU A 190 -7.81 15.24 10.60
N SER A 191 -8.74 14.30 10.78
CA SER A 191 -8.79 13.42 11.96
C SER A 191 -7.51 12.60 12.10
N HIS A 192 -7.00 12.08 10.99
CA HIS A 192 -5.77 11.31 10.95
C HIS A 192 -4.55 12.18 11.30
N LEU A 193 -4.43 13.36 10.70
CA LEU A 193 -3.34 14.30 10.98
C LEU A 193 -3.35 14.76 12.46
N LYS A 194 -4.53 15.03 13.03
CA LYS A 194 -4.68 15.33 14.47
C LYS A 194 -4.15 14.19 15.34
N SER A 195 -4.52 12.95 15.00
CA SER A 195 -4.03 11.76 15.74
C SER A 195 -2.51 11.63 15.68
N ILE A 196 -1.89 11.86 14.50
CA ILE A 196 -0.42 11.82 14.35
C ILE A 196 0.22 12.96 15.11
N ASN A 197 -0.29 14.19 14.98
CA ASN A 197 0.22 15.38 15.69
C ASN A 197 0.30 15.16 17.20
N VAL A 198 -0.76 14.58 17.78
CA VAL A 198 -0.77 14.24 19.23
C VAL A 198 0.28 13.16 19.56
N LYS A 199 0.39 12.09 18.75
CA LYS A 199 1.36 11.00 18.96
C LYS A 199 2.81 11.48 18.86
N GLU A 200 3.08 12.42 17.95
CA GLU A 200 4.42 13.02 17.78
C GLU A 200 4.67 14.18 18.75
N ARG A 201 3.70 14.52 19.64
CA ARG A 201 3.78 15.68 20.55
C ARG A 201 4.02 16.98 19.81
N GLY A 202 3.43 17.10 18.61
CA GLY A 202 3.49 18.31 17.83
C GLY A 202 2.55 19.37 18.39
N ASN A 203 2.90 20.65 18.17
CA ASN A 203 2.07 21.81 18.54
C ASN A 203 1.68 22.57 17.26
N ILE A 204 0.79 21.98 16.48
CA ILE A 204 0.29 22.54 15.20
C ILE A 204 -1.19 22.88 15.38
N SER A 205 -1.59 24.10 15.04
CA SER A 205 -2.97 24.55 15.18
C SER A 205 -3.93 23.71 14.30
N GLU A 206 -5.18 23.62 14.70
CA GLU A 206 -6.20 22.91 13.90
C GLU A 206 -6.40 23.53 12.52
N SER A 207 -6.33 24.85 12.42
CA SER A 207 -6.43 25.59 11.16
C SER A 207 -5.27 25.24 10.22
N ALA A 208 -4.04 25.15 10.75
CA ALA A 208 -2.86 24.73 10.02
C ALA A 208 -2.96 23.28 9.53
N LEU A 209 -3.42 22.35 10.38
CA LEU A 209 -3.69 20.96 9.99
C LEU A 209 -4.76 20.85 8.88
N LYS A 210 -5.78 21.74 8.90
CA LYS A 210 -6.80 21.82 7.87
C LYS A 210 -6.25 22.30 6.53
N ILE A 211 -5.29 23.23 6.53
CA ILE A 211 -4.59 23.66 5.32
C ILE A 211 -3.78 22.49 4.73
N ILE A 212 -3.01 21.78 5.56
CA ILE A 212 -2.25 20.58 5.14
C ILE A 212 -3.20 19.55 4.52
N ALA A 213 -4.33 19.25 5.17
CA ALA A 213 -5.31 18.28 4.67
C ALA A 213 -5.91 18.71 3.33
N ARG A 214 -6.17 20.00 3.11
CA ARG A 214 -6.64 20.54 1.82
C ARG A 214 -5.58 20.44 0.73
N ALA A 215 -4.35 20.86 1.03
CA ALA A 215 -3.23 20.87 0.10
C ALA A 215 -2.85 19.46 -0.39
N SER A 216 -3.16 18.41 0.39
CA SER A 216 -2.88 17.02 0.04
C SER A 216 -3.90 16.39 -0.93
N GLU A 217 -5.01 17.07 -1.26
CA GLU A 217 -6.00 16.66 -2.26
C GLU A 217 -6.50 15.20 -2.14
N GLY A 218 -6.58 14.67 -0.93
CA GLY A 218 -7.03 13.30 -0.67
C GLY A 218 -5.91 12.25 -0.68
N SER A 219 -4.64 12.66 -0.81
CA SER A 219 -3.45 11.80 -0.69
C SER A 219 -3.00 11.72 0.77
N VAL A 220 -3.07 10.54 1.37
CA VAL A 220 -2.60 10.30 2.74
C VAL A 220 -1.08 10.48 2.85
N ARG A 221 -0.33 10.02 1.84
CA ARG A 221 1.13 10.12 1.83
C ARG A 221 1.59 11.58 1.82
N ASP A 222 0.96 12.42 0.98
CA ASP A 222 1.34 13.82 0.87
C ASP A 222 0.92 14.59 2.12
N ALA A 223 -0.25 14.29 2.71
CA ALA A 223 -0.70 14.85 3.97
C ALA A 223 0.30 14.57 5.12
N ILE A 224 0.74 13.33 5.27
CA ILE A 224 1.72 12.96 6.29
C ILE A 224 3.10 13.59 5.99
N SER A 225 3.50 13.69 4.72
CA SER A 225 4.78 14.31 4.34
C SER A 225 4.80 15.83 4.63
N LEU A 226 3.68 16.52 4.40
CA LEU A 226 3.53 17.92 4.76
C LEU A 226 3.54 18.12 6.28
N LEU A 227 2.85 17.25 7.03
CA LEU A 227 2.88 17.25 8.48
C LEU A 227 4.30 17.02 9.03
N ASP A 228 5.04 16.08 8.45
CA ASP A 228 6.43 15.78 8.84
C ASP A 228 7.33 17.01 8.70
N ARG A 229 7.22 17.73 7.57
CA ARG A 229 7.94 19.00 7.36
C ARG A 229 7.58 20.05 8.40
N ALA A 230 6.29 20.21 8.71
CA ALA A 230 5.83 21.16 9.72
C ALA A 230 6.40 20.81 11.11
N LEU A 231 6.40 19.54 11.50
CA LEU A 231 6.96 19.09 12.78
C LEU A 231 8.48 19.25 12.85
N ILE A 232 9.20 19.04 11.73
CA ILE A 232 10.64 19.31 11.66
C ILE A 232 10.92 20.80 11.85
N SER A 233 10.19 21.68 11.15
CA SER A 233 10.32 23.14 11.31
C SER A 233 10.07 23.58 12.76
N GLN A 234 9.07 23.00 13.43
CA GLN A 234 8.78 23.26 14.84
C GLN A 234 9.95 22.85 15.76
N SER A 235 10.59 21.71 15.45
CA SER A 235 11.70 21.22 16.27
C SER A 235 12.95 22.12 16.19
N ILE A 236 13.17 22.79 15.06
CA ILE A 236 14.26 23.73 14.85
C ILE A 236 14.02 25.05 15.59
N ASN A 237 12.77 25.53 15.61
CA ASN A 237 12.39 26.84 16.15
C ASN A 237 12.04 26.84 17.66
N ASN A 238 12.54 25.88 18.45
CA ASN A 238 12.13 25.65 19.84
C ASN A 238 10.66 25.21 20.00
N LYS A 239 10.42 23.99 20.41
CA LYS A 239 9.13 23.24 20.53
C LYS A 239 7.94 23.97 21.19
N LYS A 240 8.10 25.22 21.63
CA LYS A 240 7.07 26.00 22.30
C LYS A 240 6.23 26.88 21.36
N VAL A 241 6.66 27.10 20.13
CA VAL A 241 5.93 27.96 19.19
C VAL A 241 4.89 27.09 18.46
N GLU A 242 3.63 27.50 18.56
CA GLU A 242 2.55 26.89 17.79
C GLU A 242 2.69 27.25 16.32
N ILE A 243 2.68 26.24 15.43
CA ILE A 243 2.66 26.47 13.99
C ILE A 243 1.26 26.92 13.59
N GLN A 244 1.17 28.13 13.04
CA GLN A 244 -0.06 28.73 12.56
C GLN A 244 -0.14 28.67 11.02
N ASP A 245 -1.29 29.07 10.48
CA ASP A 245 -1.59 29.09 9.04
C ASP A 245 -0.54 29.83 8.20
N LYS A 246 0.11 30.85 8.78
CA LYS A 246 1.14 31.67 8.12
C LYS A 246 2.44 30.90 7.84
N ASP A 247 2.70 29.88 8.63
CA ASP A 247 3.96 29.11 8.59
C ASP A 247 3.91 27.95 7.57
N ILE A 248 2.73 27.68 7.01
CA ILE A 248 2.48 26.55 6.07
C ILE A 248 2.36 27.03 4.61
N ARG A 249 2.24 28.34 4.37
CA ARG A 249 2.09 28.92 3.03
C ARG A 249 3.40 29.02 2.25
#